data_eb930df6140e8eb0d21fd50b654e7ca8
#
_entry.id   eb930df6140e8eb0d21fd50b654e7ca8
#
_cell.length_a   1.000
_cell.length_b   1.000
_cell.length_c   1.000
_cell.angle_alpha   90.00
_cell.angle_beta   90.00
_cell.angle_gamma   90.00
#
_symmetry.space_group_name_H-M   'P 1'
#
loop_
_entity.id
_entity.type
_entity.pdbx_description
1 polymer ?
#
loop_
_entity_poly.entity_id
_entity_poly.type
_entity_poly.pdbx_seq_one_letter_code
_entity_poly.pdbx_strand_id
1 'polypeptide(L)'
;MQSLSPWRACVAPMLDWTDRHCRYFHRLISPHARLYTEMLTTGALVHGNMLRFLEYNQEEHAVALQLGGSEPADLAHCAKLAQQFGYDEVNLNCGCPSERVQRGAFGACLMNEASLVADCVKAMIDAVGGDPKVPITVKHRIGIDQIESYDYVRDFVGTVANAGCEVFIVHARNAWLKGLSPKENREIPPLRYEFVHQLKRDFPHLTIVLNGGLADNASCVAQLQPGAMIDGVALDGVMVGRAAYHNPWLMAEWDELLFGLPPREPALTREAVEAAMVAYTEREMVRTAGWAHGEVRWPQVIRHILGLYHGLPGARRWRQVWSDHKLKDLSPSEVMALAHQRP
;
A
#
# COMPACT_ATOMS: atom_id res chain seq x y z
N MET A 1 1.94 28.37 -0.03
CA MET A 1 1.94 27.05 0.64
C MET A 1 2.82 26.13 -0.17
N GLN A 2 3.85 25.50 0.43
CA GLN A 2 4.55 24.40 -0.25
C GLN A 2 3.51 23.30 -0.52
N SER A 3 3.46 22.78 -1.76
CA SER A 3 2.61 21.64 -2.07
C SER A 3 3.10 20.45 -1.24
N LEU A 4 2.21 19.84 -0.48
CA LEU A 4 2.54 18.64 0.28
C LEU A 4 2.90 17.50 -0.68
N SER A 5 3.80 16.63 -0.24
CA SER A 5 4.19 15.44 -1.00
C SER A 5 2.97 14.59 -1.37
N PRO A 6 2.85 14.12 -2.63
CA PRO A 6 1.83 13.16 -3.03
C PRO A 6 1.90 11.83 -2.24
N TRP A 7 3.01 11.57 -1.55
CA TRP A 7 3.23 10.41 -0.68
C TRP A 7 3.05 10.74 0.81
N ARG A 8 2.42 11.88 1.15
CA ARG A 8 2.23 12.32 2.53
C ARG A 8 1.55 11.26 3.41
N ALA A 9 0.53 10.60 2.86
CA ALA A 9 -0.15 9.47 3.50
C ALA A 9 -0.40 8.36 2.48
N CYS A 10 0.09 7.14 2.79
CA CYS A 10 0.01 6.00 1.92
C CYS A 10 -0.58 4.77 2.64
N VAL A 11 -1.31 3.93 1.91
CA VAL A 11 -1.69 2.59 2.37
C VAL A 11 -0.74 1.57 1.76
N ALA A 12 -0.09 0.76 2.60
CA ALA A 12 0.91 -0.21 2.15
C ALA A 12 0.31 -1.31 1.26
N PRO A 13 1.07 -1.79 0.25
CA PRO A 13 0.71 -3.00 -0.49
C PRO A 13 0.66 -4.21 0.44
N MET A 14 -0.44 -4.94 0.44
CA MET A 14 -0.67 -6.10 1.30
C MET A 14 -1.35 -7.22 0.52
N LEU A 15 -0.65 -8.35 0.35
CA LEU A 15 -1.18 -9.52 -0.35
C LEU A 15 -2.48 -10.02 0.30
N ASP A 16 -3.44 -10.40 -0.50
CA ASP A 16 -4.80 -10.81 -0.15
C ASP A 16 -5.68 -9.70 0.48
N TRP A 17 -5.13 -8.51 0.70
CA TRP A 17 -5.87 -7.42 1.36
C TRP A 17 -6.08 -6.20 0.48
N THR A 18 -5.05 -5.70 -0.22
CA THR A 18 -5.17 -4.45 -1.01
C THR A 18 -5.54 -4.70 -2.47
N ASP A 19 -6.51 -5.58 -2.69
CA ASP A 19 -7.17 -5.73 -3.98
C ASP A 19 -7.99 -4.49 -4.36
N ARG A 20 -8.54 -4.43 -5.57
CA ARG A 20 -9.29 -3.27 -6.05
C ARG A 20 -10.53 -2.93 -5.19
N HIS A 21 -11.13 -3.92 -4.53
CA HIS A 21 -12.30 -3.71 -3.68
C HIS A 21 -11.91 -3.03 -2.36
N CYS A 22 -10.77 -3.45 -1.77
CA CYS A 22 -10.21 -2.80 -0.60
C CYS A 22 -9.77 -1.37 -0.91
N ARG A 23 -9.12 -1.14 -2.06
CA ARG A 23 -8.68 0.21 -2.44
C ARG A 23 -9.86 1.15 -2.70
N TYR A 24 -10.92 0.67 -3.34
CA TYR A 24 -12.17 1.41 -3.45
C TYR A 24 -12.72 1.80 -2.07
N PHE A 25 -12.80 0.83 -1.14
CA PHE A 25 -13.22 1.07 0.24
C PHE A 25 -12.36 2.14 0.95
N HIS A 26 -11.04 2.02 0.85
CA HIS A 26 -10.12 2.98 1.45
C HIS A 26 -10.30 4.38 0.85
N ARG A 27 -10.58 4.48 -0.43
CA ARG A 27 -10.82 5.76 -1.11
C ARG A 27 -12.10 6.45 -0.64
N LEU A 28 -13.14 5.72 -0.31
CA LEU A 28 -14.35 6.29 0.31
C LEU A 28 -14.03 7.00 1.63
N ILE A 29 -13.05 6.48 2.38
CA ILE A 29 -12.67 7.00 3.70
C ILE A 29 -11.67 8.16 3.55
N SER A 30 -10.62 7.99 2.75
CA SER A 30 -9.56 8.98 2.56
C SER A 30 -9.37 9.33 1.07
N PRO A 31 -9.87 10.50 0.63
CA PRO A 31 -9.77 10.95 -0.75
C PRO A 31 -8.35 11.17 -1.25
N HIS A 32 -7.40 11.56 -0.37
CA HIS A 32 -6.05 11.98 -0.75
C HIS A 32 -4.97 10.93 -0.46
N ALA A 33 -5.27 9.85 0.28
CA ALA A 33 -4.31 8.78 0.52
C ALA A 33 -3.84 8.15 -0.80
N ARG A 34 -2.54 7.90 -0.94
CA ARG A 34 -2.00 7.10 -2.05
C ARG A 34 -2.19 5.62 -1.76
N LEU A 35 -2.84 4.93 -2.68
CA LEU A 35 -3.19 3.52 -2.55
C LEU A 35 -2.25 2.67 -3.41
N TYR A 36 -1.96 1.46 -2.95
CA TYR A 36 -1.06 0.52 -3.64
C TYR A 36 -1.80 -0.77 -3.95
N THR A 37 -1.55 -1.34 -5.11
CA THR A 37 -2.01 -2.71 -5.42
C THR A 37 -1.33 -3.71 -4.50
N GLU A 38 -1.80 -4.95 -4.52
CA GLU A 38 -0.98 -6.07 -4.09
C GLU A 38 0.28 -6.16 -4.97
N MET A 39 1.32 -6.85 -4.49
CA MET A 39 2.50 -7.08 -5.31
C MET A 39 2.18 -8.06 -6.45
N LEU A 40 2.30 -7.59 -7.68
CA LEU A 40 2.20 -8.39 -8.90
C LEU A 40 3.59 -8.78 -9.38
N THR A 41 3.80 -10.06 -9.72
CA THR A 41 5.07 -10.49 -10.30
C THR A 41 5.11 -10.17 -11.79
N THR A 42 6.30 -9.82 -12.32
CA THR A 42 6.48 -9.59 -13.75
C THR A 42 6.02 -10.78 -14.57
N GLY A 43 6.31 -12.00 -14.14
CA GLY A 43 5.86 -13.22 -14.82
C GLY A 43 4.34 -13.37 -14.90
N ALA A 44 3.59 -12.90 -13.90
CA ALA A 44 2.13 -12.91 -13.95
C ALA A 44 1.57 -11.93 -14.98
N LEU A 45 2.24 -10.79 -15.20
CA LEU A 45 1.82 -9.80 -16.18
C LEU A 45 2.27 -10.16 -17.60
N VAL A 46 3.46 -10.71 -17.76
CA VAL A 46 4.01 -11.09 -19.07
C VAL A 46 3.31 -12.34 -19.64
N HIS A 47 2.99 -13.32 -18.80
CA HIS A 47 2.46 -14.62 -19.21
C HIS A 47 1.03 -14.92 -18.76
N GLY A 48 0.45 -14.06 -17.93
CA GLY A 48 -0.88 -14.25 -17.34
C GLY A 48 -1.98 -13.46 -18.05
N ASN A 49 -3.16 -13.43 -17.42
CA ASN A 49 -4.28 -12.60 -17.86
C ASN A 49 -4.10 -11.17 -17.33
N MET A 50 -3.45 -10.31 -18.11
CA MET A 50 -3.13 -8.91 -17.75
C MET A 50 -4.35 -8.11 -17.32
N LEU A 51 -5.48 -8.21 -18.00
CA LEU A 51 -6.69 -7.43 -17.71
C LEU A 51 -7.15 -7.66 -16.26
N ARG A 52 -7.16 -8.92 -15.84
CA ARG A 52 -7.57 -9.28 -14.48
C ARG A 52 -6.66 -8.70 -13.40
N PHE A 53 -5.34 -8.64 -13.66
CA PHE A 53 -4.37 -8.19 -12.68
C PHE A 53 -4.24 -6.67 -12.62
N LEU A 54 -4.47 -5.99 -13.75
CA LEU A 54 -4.31 -4.54 -13.87
C LEU A 54 -5.62 -3.78 -13.70
N GLU A 55 -6.75 -4.47 -13.48
CA GLU A 55 -8.04 -3.83 -13.29
C GLU A 55 -8.09 -3.05 -11.96
N TYR A 56 -8.57 -1.82 -12.04
CA TYR A 56 -8.85 -0.96 -10.89
C TYR A 56 -10.09 -0.10 -11.17
N ASN A 57 -10.66 0.54 -10.14
CA ASN A 57 -11.77 1.46 -10.30
C ASN A 57 -11.24 2.89 -10.47
N GLN A 58 -11.87 3.70 -11.31
CA GLN A 58 -11.44 5.08 -11.55
C GLN A 58 -11.38 5.92 -10.26
N GLU A 59 -12.23 5.59 -9.31
CA GLU A 59 -12.25 6.23 -8.00
C GLU A 59 -10.99 5.97 -7.17
N GLU A 60 -10.19 4.92 -7.46
CA GLU A 60 -8.99 4.56 -6.67
C GLU A 60 -7.81 5.53 -6.81
N HIS A 61 -7.81 6.42 -7.83
CA HIS A 61 -6.72 7.39 -8.01
C HIS A 61 -6.54 8.29 -6.77
N ALA A 62 -5.30 8.54 -6.29
CA ALA A 62 -4.03 8.07 -6.88
C ALA A 62 -3.73 6.62 -6.49
N VAL A 63 -3.46 5.77 -7.47
CA VAL A 63 -3.19 4.35 -7.29
C VAL A 63 -1.84 3.94 -7.91
N ALA A 64 -1.03 3.24 -7.12
CA ALA A 64 0.29 2.73 -7.52
C ALA A 64 0.23 1.23 -7.82
N LEU A 65 0.84 0.81 -8.93
CA LEU A 65 1.11 -0.60 -9.23
C LEU A 65 2.39 -1.04 -8.54
N GLN A 66 2.33 -2.04 -7.64
CA GLN A 66 3.54 -2.63 -7.08
C GLN A 66 3.97 -3.87 -7.86
N LEU A 67 5.23 -3.88 -8.30
CA LEU A 67 5.86 -4.98 -9.04
C LEU A 67 6.86 -5.74 -8.18
N GLY A 68 6.92 -7.05 -8.39
CA GLY A 68 7.98 -7.95 -7.92
C GLY A 68 8.66 -8.61 -9.13
N GLY A 69 9.94 -8.40 -9.27
CA GLY A 69 10.77 -8.93 -10.34
C GLY A 69 12.21 -8.48 -10.17
N SER A 70 13.12 -9.07 -10.95
CA SER A 70 14.56 -8.75 -10.94
C SER A 70 15.16 -8.64 -12.35
N GLU A 71 14.36 -8.90 -13.41
CA GLU A 71 14.81 -8.75 -14.77
C GLU A 71 14.45 -7.36 -15.30
N PRO A 72 15.46 -6.52 -15.68
CA PRO A 72 15.22 -5.16 -16.14
C PRO A 72 14.25 -5.06 -17.32
N ALA A 73 14.36 -5.98 -18.30
CA ALA A 73 13.50 -5.98 -19.49
C ALA A 73 12.03 -6.27 -19.16
N ASP A 74 11.76 -7.22 -18.26
CA ASP A 74 10.42 -7.57 -17.83
C ASP A 74 9.78 -6.43 -17.00
N LEU A 75 10.58 -5.82 -16.13
CA LEU A 75 10.13 -4.66 -15.32
C LEU A 75 9.84 -3.44 -16.20
N ALA A 76 10.69 -3.17 -17.22
CA ALA A 76 10.46 -2.13 -18.21
C ALA A 76 9.13 -2.35 -18.96
N HIS A 77 8.88 -3.59 -19.41
CA HIS A 77 7.63 -3.96 -20.06
C HIS A 77 6.42 -3.73 -19.14
N CYS A 78 6.51 -4.18 -17.87
CA CYS A 78 5.44 -4.02 -16.91
C CYS A 78 5.21 -2.54 -16.52
N ALA A 79 6.26 -1.71 -16.45
CA ALA A 79 6.13 -0.28 -16.23
C ALA A 79 5.41 0.42 -17.40
N LYS A 80 5.71 0.03 -18.64
CA LYS A 80 5.00 0.51 -19.82
C LYS A 80 3.52 0.12 -19.82
N LEU A 81 3.20 -1.10 -19.41
CA LEU A 81 1.81 -1.53 -19.22
C LEU A 81 1.11 -0.69 -18.15
N ALA A 82 1.74 -0.45 -17.00
CA ALA A 82 1.18 0.39 -15.95
C ALA A 82 0.84 1.80 -16.46
N GLN A 83 1.74 2.42 -17.23
CA GLN A 83 1.50 3.72 -17.87
C GLN A 83 0.30 3.66 -18.84
N GLN A 84 0.19 2.63 -19.67
CA GLN A 84 -0.91 2.45 -20.62
C GLN A 84 -2.26 2.25 -19.91
N PHE A 85 -2.26 1.57 -18.76
CA PHE A 85 -3.46 1.37 -17.95
C PHE A 85 -3.80 2.59 -17.07
N GLY A 86 -2.94 3.62 -17.03
CA GLY A 86 -3.21 4.86 -16.32
C GLY A 86 -2.90 4.82 -14.82
N TYR A 87 -1.99 3.96 -14.36
CA TYR A 87 -1.51 4.00 -12.99
C TYR A 87 -0.71 5.28 -12.70
N ASP A 88 -0.85 5.81 -11.48
CA ASP A 88 -0.19 7.05 -11.05
C ASP A 88 1.24 6.83 -10.54
N GLU A 89 1.70 5.61 -10.43
CA GLU A 89 3.02 5.22 -9.95
C GLU A 89 3.31 3.77 -10.28
N VAL A 90 4.58 3.44 -10.51
CA VAL A 90 5.06 2.05 -10.49
C VAL A 90 6.08 1.89 -9.37
N ASN A 91 5.80 0.98 -8.44
CA ASN A 91 6.62 0.73 -7.26
C ASN A 91 7.32 -0.62 -7.36
N LEU A 92 8.65 -0.64 -7.22
CA LEU A 92 9.42 -1.87 -7.17
C LEU A 92 9.52 -2.38 -5.72
N ASN A 93 9.19 -3.64 -5.50
CA ASN A 93 9.30 -4.28 -4.20
C ASN A 93 10.71 -4.84 -3.95
N CYS A 94 11.43 -4.24 -3.02
CA CYS A 94 12.72 -4.70 -2.48
C CYS A 94 12.63 -4.99 -0.97
N GLY A 95 11.45 -5.40 -0.47
CA GLY A 95 11.26 -5.54 0.99
C GLY A 95 10.52 -6.80 1.46
N CYS A 96 9.94 -7.59 0.55
CA CYS A 96 9.20 -8.81 0.92
C CYS A 96 10.17 -9.96 1.22
N PRO A 97 10.15 -10.55 2.46
CA PRO A 97 11.06 -11.63 2.83
C PRO A 97 10.49 -13.03 2.60
N SER A 98 9.35 -13.19 1.92
CA SER A 98 8.71 -14.51 1.80
C SER A 98 9.55 -15.48 0.96
N GLU A 99 9.54 -16.78 1.33
CA GLU A 99 10.29 -17.83 0.60
C GLU A 99 9.90 -17.90 -0.89
N ARG A 100 8.62 -17.73 -1.22
CA ARG A 100 8.15 -17.71 -2.60
C ARG A 100 8.82 -16.59 -3.40
N VAL A 101 8.99 -15.43 -2.80
CA VAL A 101 9.62 -14.25 -3.39
C VAL A 101 11.12 -14.48 -3.53
N GLN A 102 11.76 -15.06 -2.50
CA GLN A 102 13.19 -15.41 -2.53
C GLN A 102 13.51 -16.44 -3.63
N ARG A 103 12.66 -17.46 -3.82
CA ARG A 103 12.81 -18.43 -4.91
C ARG A 103 12.74 -17.79 -6.30
N GLY A 104 12.01 -16.67 -6.40
CA GLY A 104 11.95 -15.85 -7.62
C GLY A 104 13.08 -14.83 -7.74
N ALA A 105 14.05 -14.82 -6.81
CA ALA A 105 15.19 -13.90 -6.76
C ALA A 105 14.77 -12.41 -6.78
N PHE A 106 13.67 -12.03 -6.12
CA PHE A 106 13.22 -10.64 -5.98
C PHE A 106 12.76 -10.34 -4.54
N GLY A 107 12.26 -9.13 -4.27
CA GLY A 107 11.85 -8.70 -2.92
C GLY A 107 13.06 -8.31 -2.06
N ALA A 108 13.07 -8.73 -0.78
CA ALA A 108 14.08 -8.27 0.17
C ALA A 108 15.52 -8.70 -0.19
N CYS A 109 15.70 -9.85 -0.85
CA CYS A 109 17.04 -10.30 -1.29
C CYS A 109 17.71 -9.32 -2.26
N LEU A 110 16.93 -8.54 -3.02
CA LEU A 110 17.44 -7.51 -3.92
C LEU A 110 18.20 -6.38 -3.20
N MET A 111 18.04 -6.23 -1.90
CA MET A 111 18.84 -5.24 -1.17
C MET A 111 20.35 -5.57 -1.17
N ASN A 112 20.75 -6.83 -1.41
CA ASN A 112 22.15 -7.20 -1.63
C ASN A 112 22.66 -6.90 -3.05
N GLU A 113 21.75 -6.55 -3.95
CA GLU A 113 22.01 -6.37 -5.39
C GLU A 113 21.66 -4.92 -5.82
N ALA A 114 22.20 -3.92 -5.08
CA ALA A 114 21.85 -2.51 -5.29
C ALA A 114 22.05 -2.06 -6.75
N SER A 115 23.12 -2.55 -7.42
CA SER A 115 23.37 -2.26 -8.85
C SER A 115 22.31 -2.85 -9.77
N LEU A 116 21.84 -4.08 -9.48
CA LEU A 116 20.76 -4.69 -10.25
C LEU A 116 19.44 -3.92 -10.05
N VAL A 117 19.15 -3.49 -8.83
CA VAL A 117 17.98 -2.64 -8.56
C VAL A 117 18.09 -1.30 -9.31
N ALA A 118 19.26 -0.70 -9.36
CA ALA A 118 19.51 0.51 -10.14
C ALA A 118 19.26 0.30 -11.64
N ASP A 119 19.75 -0.81 -12.20
CA ASP A 119 19.50 -1.20 -13.61
C ASP A 119 18.00 -1.41 -13.88
N CYS A 120 17.30 -2.09 -12.98
CA CYS A 120 15.86 -2.28 -13.05
C CYS A 120 15.10 -0.96 -13.05
N VAL A 121 15.42 -0.07 -12.11
CA VAL A 121 14.79 1.25 -11.99
C VAL A 121 15.06 2.08 -13.24
N LYS A 122 16.30 2.12 -13.71
CA LYS A 122 16.64 2.85 -14.94
C LYS A 122 15.86 2.34 -16.14
N ALA A 123 15.77 1.02 -16.32
CA ALA A 123 15.03 0.41 -17.41
C ALA A 123 13.53 0.75 -17.34
N MET A 124 12.94 0.80 -16.14
CA MET A 124 11.55 1.20 -15.95
C MET A 124 11.33 2.69 -16.28
N ILE A 125 12.23 3.58 -15.83
CA ILE A 125 12.18 5.03 -16.14
C ILE A 125 12.29 5.27 -17.64
N ASP A 126 13.23 4.63 -18.30
CA ASP A 126 13.43 4.76 -19.75
C ASP A 126 12.20 4.25 -20.52
N ALA A 127 11.57 3.16 -20.07
CA ALA A 127 10.38 2.59 -20.70
C ALA A 127 9.15 3.50 -20.62
N VAL A 128 8.97 4.26 -19.55
CA VAL A 128 7.89 5.26 -19.43
C VAL A 128 8.28 6.63 -19.99
N GLY A 129 9.49 6.75 -20.56
CA GLY A 129 9.99 7.99 -21.17
C GLY A 129 10.25 9.11 -20.17
N GLY A 130 10.53 8.79 -18.89
CA GLY A 130 10.70 9.76 -17.82
C GLY A 130 9.43 10.57 -17.52
N ASP A 131 8.25 10.02 -17.80
CA ASP A 131 6.97 10.71 -17.58
C ASP A 131 6.80 11.02 -16.08
N PRO A 132 6.77 12.29 -15.66
CA PRO A 132 6.62 12.67 -14.26
C PRO A 132 5.26 12.26 -13.67
N LYS A 133 4.28 11.89 -14.49
CA LYS A 133 2.97 11.40 -14.06
C LYS A 133 3.00 9.94 -13.61
N VAL A 134 4.06 9.20 -13.98
CA VAL A 134 4.24 7.79 -13.63
C VAL A 134 5.63 7.59 -13.00
N PRO A 135 5.89 8.17 -11.81
CA PRO A 135 7.16 8.01 -11.12
C PRO A 135 7.45 6.54 -10.82
N ILE A 136 8.72 6.16 -10.96
CA ILE A 136 9.22 4.86 -10.55
C ILE A 136 9.78 5.00 -9.12
N THR A 137 9.25 4.21 -8.20
CA THR A 137 9.56 4.28 -6.77
C THR A 137 10.04 2.95 -6.24
N VAL A 138 10.75 2.94 -5.11
CA VAL A 138 11.25 1.71 -4.50
C VAL A 138 10.74 1.57 -3.06
N LYS A 139 10.19 0.38 -2.72
CA LYS A 139 9.82 0.05 -1.35
C LYS A 139 10.76 -1.04 -0.81
N HIS A 140 11.53 -0.71 0.23
CA HIS A 140 12.58 -1.57 0.74
C HIS A 140 12.60 -1.65 2.28
N ARG A 141 13.49 -2.46 2.82
CA ARG A 141 13.82 -2.58 4.24
C ARG A 141 15.10 -1.78 4.56
N ILE A 142 15.54 -1.81 5.82
CA ILE A 142 16.76 -1.14 6.26
C ILE A 142 18.00 -2.06 6.25
N GLY A 143 17.80 -3.36 6.06
CA GLY A 143 18.86 -4.36 6.01
C GLY A 143 18.29 -5.76 5.83
N ILE A 144 19.20 -6.74 5.74
CA ILE A 144 18.89 -8.16 5.55
C ILE A 144 19.66 -8.98 6.58
N ASP A 145 18.98 -9.95 7.19
CA ASP A 145 19.55 -10.89 8.16
C ASP A 145 20.33 -10.13 9.27
N GLN A 146 21.63 -10.36 9.43
CA GLN A 146 22.46 -9.72 10.44
C GLN A 146 23.08 -8.39 9.99
N ILE A 147 22.80 -7.92 8.78
CA ILE A 147 23.30 -6.64 8.29
C ILE A 147 22.40 -5.53 8.81
N GLU A 148 22.77 -4.93 9.94
CA GLU A 148 22.03 -3.86 10.63
C GLU A 148 22.85 -2.57 10.68
N SER A 149 23.48 -2.15 9.58
CA SER A 149 24.23 -0.89 9.54
C SER A 149 23.49 0.19 8.76
N TYR A 150 23.57 1.42 9.23
CA TYR A 150 23.04 2.57 8.50
C TYR A 150 23.74 2.75 7.14
N ASP A 151 25.06 2.54 7.09
CA ASP A 151 25.83 2.65 5.84
C ASP A 151 25.30 1.72 4.75
N TYR A 152 24.89 0.51 5.10
CA TYR A 152 24.32 -0.43 4.13
C TYR A 152 23.04 0.12 3.46
N VAL A 153 22.09 0.64 4.24
CA VAL A 153 20.85 1.19 3.67
C VAL A 153 21.09 2.53 2.96
N ARG A 154 22.02 3.35 3.48
CA ARG A 154 22.43 4.59 2.82
C ARG A 154 23.03 4.32 1.44
N ASP A 155 23.92 3.37 1.34
CA ASP A 155 24.62 3.03 0.10
C ASP A 155 23.65 2.38 -0.91
N PHE A 156 22.70 1.56 -0.45
CA PHE A 156 21.60 1.06 -1.27
C PHE A 156 20.76 2.21 -1.86
N VAL A 157 20.29 3.11 -1.01
CA VAL A 157 19.49 4.28 -1.44
C VAL A 157 20.28 5.16 -2.39
N GLY A 158 21.55 5.48 -2.06
CA GLY A 158 22.41 6.29 -2.92
C GLY A 158 22.63 5.68 -4.30
N THR A 159 22.87 4.36 -4.38
CA THR A 159 23.07 3.65 -5.64
C THR A 159 21.81 3.70 -6.52
N VAL A 160 20.65 3.43 -5.93
CA VAL A 160 19.37 3.42 -6.66
C VAL A 160 18.91 4.84 -7.03
N ALA A 161 19.17 5.83 -6.17
CA ALA A 161 18.89 7.24 -6.46
C ALA A 161 19.72 7.76 -7.65
N ASN A 162 21.00 7.36 -7.76
CA ASN A 162 21.84 7.70 -8.90
C ASN A 162 21.31 7.17 -10.25
N ALA A 163 20.46 6.14 -10.22
CA ALA A 163 19.76 5.63 -11.40
C ALA A 163 18.46 6.40 -11.73
N GLY A 164 18.10 7.42 -10.93
CA GLY A 164 16.96 8.29 -11.15
C GLY A 164 15.75 8.02 -10.25
N CYS A 165 15.85 7.14 -9.26
CA CYS A 165 14.79 6.97 -8.26
C CYS A 165 14.76 8.15 -7.29
N GLU A 166 13.64 8.84 -7.20
CA GLU A 166 13.48 10.01 -6.31
C GLU A 166 12.63 9.72 -5.06
N VAL A 167 11.95 8.56 -5.01
CA VAL A 167 11.01 8.23 -3.93
C VAL A 167 11.31 6.85 -3.33
N PHE A 168 11.56 6.84 -2.04
CA PHE A 168 11.85 5.63 -1.28
C PHE A 168 10.86 5.45 -0.13
N ILE A 169 10.20 4.28 -0.11
CA ILE A 169 9.33 3.88 0.99
C ILE A 169 10.11 2.89 1.86
N VAL A 170 10.49 3.32 3.05
CA VAL A 170 11.42 2.59 3.92
C VAL A 170 10.67 1.89 5.05
N HIS A 171 10.59 0.56 4.99
CA HIS A 171 10.12 -0.23 6.14
C HIS A 171 11.26 -0.31 7.17
N ALA A 172 11.08 0.38 8.28
CA ALA A 172 12.11 0.60 9.31
C ALA A 172 12.45 -0.65 10.15
N ARG A 173 12.52 -1.81 9.51
CA ARG A 173 12.94 -3.10 10.11
C ARG A 173 13.82 -3.87 9.14
N ASN A 174 14.77 -4.63 9.66
CA ASN A 174 15.49 -5.65 8.89
C ASN A 174 14.54 -6.71 8.33
N ALA A 175 14.93 -7.32 7.22
CA ALA A 175 14.30 -8.53 6.69
C ALA A 175 15.16 -9.76 7.06
N TRP A 176 14.63 -10.67 7.83
CA TRP A 176 15.22 -11.99 8.03
C TRP A 176 14.74 -12.92 6.93
N LEU A 177 15.66 -13.33 6.07
CA LEU A 177 15.36 -14.20 4.92
C LEU A 177 15.14 -15.64 5.36
N LYS A 178 15.72 -16.05 6.49
CA LYS A 178 15.56 -17.39 7.08
C LYS A 178 15.13 -17.27 8.54
N GLY A 179 14.38 -18.27 9.01
CA GLY A 179 14.03 -18.41 10.43
C GLY A 179 12.83 -17.60 10.90
N LEU A 180 12.33 -16.65 10.13
CA LEU A 180 11.13 -15.88 10.47
C LEU A 180 10.10 -15.94 9.33
N SER A 181 8.84 -16.19 9.68
CA SER A 181 7.72 -16.04 8.75
C SER A 181 7.54 -14.57 8.32
N PRO A 182 6.81 -14.29 7.23
CA PRO A 182 6.50 -12.93 6.82
C PRO A 182 5.76 -12.11 7.91
N LYS A 183 4.98 -12.76 8.78
CA LYS A 183 4.32 -12.11 9.92
C LYS A 183 5.35 -11.70 10.98
N GLU A 184 6.18 -12.64 11.40
CA GLU A 184 7.23 -12.40 12.40
C GLU A 184 8.24 -11.33 11.93
N ASN A 185 8.57 -11.30 10.64
CA ASN A 185 9.40 -10.26 10.02
C ASN A 185 8.81 -8.83 10.11
N ARG A 186 7.52 -8.70 10.46
CA ARG A 186 6.87 -7.42 10.71
C ARG A 186 6.73 -7.07 12.20
N GLU A 187 7.14 -7.97 13.07
CA GLU A 187 6.93 -7.84 14.52
C GLU A 187 8.23 -7.96 15.33
N ILE A 188 9.06 -8.96 15.02
CA ILE A 188 10.23 -9.31 15.82
C ILE A 188 11.44 -8.38 15.59
N PRO A 189 11.90 -8.11 14.33
CA PRO A 189 13.03 -7.23 14.14
C PRO A 189 12.72 -5.82 14.70
N PRO A 190 13.66 -5.16 15.38
CA PRO A 190 13.45 -3.87 16.00
C PRO A 190 13.13 -2.80 14.95
N LEU A 191 12.31 -1.81 15.32
CA LEU A 191 12.10 -0.60 14.53
C LEU A 191 13.31 0.32 14.69
N ARG A 192 13.81 0.85 13.57
CA ARG A 192 14.93 1.77 13.47
C ARG A 192 14.48 3.04 12.72
N TYR A 193 13.60 3.81 13.32
CA TYR A 193 13.13 5.07 12.72
C TYR A 193 14.28 6.06 12.51
N GLU A 194 15.28 6.02 13.39
CA GLU A 194 16.48 6.84 13.28
C GLU A 194 17.17 6.68 11.93
N PHE A 195 17.21 5.48 11.34
CA PHE A 195 17.80 5.26 10.01
C PHE A 195 17.02 5.97 8.91
N VAL A 196 15.69 5.98 9.02
CA VAL A 196 14.84 6.65 8.03
C VAL A 196 15.00 8.18 8.08
N HIS A 197 15.11 8.74 9.29
CA HIS A 197 15.37 10.16 9.46
C HIS A 197 16.82 10.53 9.03
N GLN A 198 17.81 9.66 9.25
CA GLN A 198 19.16 9.85 8.74
C GLN A 198 19.20 9.84 7.21
N LEU A 199 18.45 8.94 6.55
CA LEU A 199 18.32 8.96 5.09
C LEU A 199 17.77 10.29 4.58
N LYS A 200 16.75 10.85 5.24
CA LYS A 200 16.20 12.15 4.85
C LYS A 200 17.19 13.29 5.06
N ARG A 201 18.00 13.25 6.11
CA ARG A 201 19.09 14.21 6.36
C ARG A 201 20.17 14.13 5.27
N ASP A 202 20.60 12.91 4.94
CA ASP A 202 21.72 12.68 4.01
C ASP A 202 21.28 12.86 2.53
N PHE A 203 19.99 12.65 2.24
CA PHE A 203 19.38 12.83 0.92
C PHE A 203 18.17 13.80 0.97
N PRO A 204 18.40 15.08 1.28
CA PRO A 204 17.31 16.04 1.50
C PRO A 204 16.42 16.27 0.25
N HIS A 205 16.95 16.00 -0.94
CA HIS A 205 16.25 16.12 -2.22
C HIS A 205 15.33 14.93 -2.53
N LEU A 206 15.55 13.76 -1.89
CA LEU A 206 14.72 12.58 -2.10
C LEU A 206 13.45 12.65 -1.25
N THR A 207 12.37 12.08 -1.76
CA THR A 207 11.15 11.83 -1.01
C THR A 207 11.31 10.54 -0.19
N ILE A 208 11.33 10.68 1.13
CA ILE A 208 11.50 9.56 2.08
C ILE A 208 10.20 9.34 2.86
N VAL A 209 9.61 8.17 2.68
CA VAL A 209 8.34 7.76 3.31
C VAL A 209 8.60 6.67 4.34
N LEU A 210 8.21 6.91 5.58
CA LEU A 210 8.37 5.94 6.67
C LEU A 210 7.25 4.88 6.62
N ASN A 211 7.64 3.62 6.70
CA ASN A 211 6.73 2.50 6.89
C ASN A 211 7.19 1.61 8.07
N GLY A 212 6.27 0.94 8.72
CA GLY A 212 6.51 -0.01 9.81
C GLY A 212 6.11 0.52 11.18
N GLY A 213 5.37 -0.28 11.94
CA GLY A 213 4.98 0.01 13.33
C GLY A 213 3.94 1.13 13.54
N LEU A 214 3.56 1.87 12.52
CA LEU A 214 2.56 2.94 12.60
C LEU A 214 1.17 2.34 12.84
N ALA A 215 0.63 2.51 14.03
CA ALA A 215 -0.60 1.87 14.49
C ALA A 215 -1.78 2.84 14.64
N ASP A 216 -1.51 4.14 14.76
CA ASP A 216 -2.49 5.20 15.01
C ASP A 216 -2.06 6.54 14.38
N ASN A 217 -2.97 7.50 14.38
CA ASN A 217 -2.74 8.82 13.81
C ASN A 217 -1.68 9.62 14.58
N ALA A 218 -1.60 9.46 15.90
CA ALA A 218 -0.61 10.17 16.71
C ALA A 218 0.83 9.75 16.33
N SER A 219 1.06 8.45 16.14
CA SER A 219 2.35 7.94 15.67
C SER A 219 2.70 8.42 14.26
N CYS A 220 1.71 8.53 13.36
CA CYS A 220 1.92 9.06 12.01
C CYS A 220 2.30 10.55 12.05
N VAL A 221 1.53 11.37 12.76
CA VAL A 221 1.78 12.81 12.90
C VAL A 221 3.13 13.08 13.54
N ALA A 222 3.49 12.32 14.60
CA ALA A 222 4.76 12.48 15.29
C ALA A 222 5.98 12.33 14.36
N GLN A 223 5.96 11.38 13.41
CA GLN A 223 7.07 11.16 12.49
C GLN A 223 7.20 12.23 11.40
N LEU A 224 6.15 12.99 11.16
CA LEU A 224 6.13 14.04 10.14
C LEU A 224 6.50 15.42 10.68
N GLN A 225 6.69 15.55 11.99
CA GLN A 225 7.10 16.82 12.61
C GLN A 225 8.58 17.09 12.35
N PRO A 226 8.96 18.34 12.03
CA PRO A 226 10.36 18.73 11.99
C PRO A 226 11.03 18.47 13.34
N GLY A 227 12.19 17.81 13.32
CA GLY A 227 12.90 17.50 14.56
C GLY A 227 12.37 16.29 15.35
N ALA A 228 11.47 15.48 14.77
CA ALA A 228 10.94 14.27 15.43
C ALA A 228 12.04 13.34 15.98
N MET A 229 13.16 13.20 15.25
CA MET A 229 14.34 12.43 15.66
C MET A 229 15.65 13.18 15.41
N ILE A 230 15.71 14.05 14.40
CA ILE A 230 16.91 14.83 14.03
C ILE A 230 16.47 16.26 13.84
N ASP A 231 17.12 17.21 14.51
CA ASP A 231 16.81 18.63 14.44
C ASP A 231 16.74 19.14 12.98
N GLY A 232 15.65 19.81 12.65
CA GLY A 232 15.43 20.38 11.33
C GLY A 232 15.04 19.36 10.24
N VAL A 233 15.02 18.07 10.52
CA VAL A 233 14.63 17.01 9.55
C VAL A 233 13.16 16.66 9.70
N ALA A 234 12.42 16.74 8.59
CA ALA A 234 11.03 16.27 8.49
C ALA A 234 10.92 15.22 7.37
N LEU A 235 10.25 14.11 7.64
CA LEU A 235 9.93 13.13 6.59
C LEU A 235 8.84 13.64 5.66
N ASP A 236 8.85 13.19 4.42
CA ASP A 236 7.90 13.62 3.40
C ASP A 236 6.54 12.93 3.52
N GLY A 237 6.52 11.72 4.10
CA GLY A 237 5.29 10.96 4.25
C GLY A 237 5.41 9.73 5.16
N VAL A 238 4.26 9.12 5.38
CA VAL A 238 4.10 7.86 6.13
C VAL A 238 3.28 6.87 5.33
N MET A 239 3.61 5.58 5.49
CA MET A 239 2.84 4.49 4.89
C MET A 239 2.35 3.54 5.98
N VAL A 240 1.03 3.42 6.09
CA VAL A 240 0.36 2.56 7.08
C VAL A 240 -0.06 1.24 6.42
N GLY A 241 0.23 0.13 7.09
CA GLY A 241 -0.17 -1.20 6.62
C GLY A 241 -1.37 -1.75 7.39
N ARG A 242 -1.12 -2.73 8.25
CA ARG A 242 -2.15 -3.51 8.96
C ARG A 242 -3.16 -2.65 9.73
N ALA A 243 -2.75 -1.53 10.28
CA ALA A 243 -3.66 -0.63 11.00
C ALA A 243 -4.74 -0.06 10.06
N ALA A 244 -4.39 0.33 8.83
CA ALA A 244 -5.36 0.80 7.85
C ALA A 244 -6.38 -0.28 7.44
N TYR A 245 -6.02 -1.56 7.50
CA TYR A 245 -6.93 -2.67 7.21
C TYR A 245 -7.82 -3.05 8.40
N HIS A 246 -7.24 -3.14 9.61
CA HIS A 246 -7.96 -3.58 10.80
C HIS A 246 -8.79 -2.49 11.47
N ASN A 247 -8.37 -1.24 11.33
CA ASN A 247 -9.07 -0.04 11.80
C ASN A 247 -9.07 1.04 10.70
N PRO A 248 -9.76 0.82 9.58
CA PRO A 248 -9.72 1.74 8.43
C PRO A 248 -10.23 3.14 8.77
N TRP A 249 -11.04 3.29 9.82
CA TRP A 249 -11.57 4.57 10.23
C TRP A 249 -10.49 5.58 10.66
N LEU A 250 -9.28 5.12 11.02
CA LEU A 250 -8.15 6.01 11.28
C LEU A 250 -7.83 6.92 10.07
N MET A 251 -8.13 6.46 8.85
CA MET A 251 -7.88 7.23 7.63
C MET A 251 -8.88 8.38 7.41
N ALA A 252 -10.02 8.38 8.14
CA ALA A 252 -11.03 9.45 8.02
C ALA A 252 -10.51 10.82 8.45
N GLU A 253 -9.50 10.84 9.30
CA GLU A 253 -8.87 12.07 9.81
C GLU A 253 -7.60 12.46 9.02
N TRP A 254 -7.17 11.67 8.03
CA TRP A 254 -5.89 11.90 7.35
C TRP A 254 -5.86 13.21 6.56
N ASP A 255 -6.98 13.58 5.94
CA ASP A 255 -7.08 14.83 5.18
C ASP A 255 -6.77 16.04 6.08
N GLU A 256 -7.30 16.06 7.29
CA GLU A 256 -7.04 17.11 8.28
C GLU A 256 -5.63 16.98 8.91
N LEU A 257 -5.32 15.81 9.47
CA LEU A 257 -4.11 15.62 10.27
C LEU A 257 -2.81 15.57 9.45
N LEU A 258 -2.86 14.97 8.26
CA LEU A 258 -1.67 14.73 7.45
C LEU A 258 -1.55 15.67 6.26
N PHE A 259 -2.67 16.08 5.66
CA PHE A 259 -2.69 17.00 4.52
C PHE A 259 -3.02 18.44 4.89
N GLY A 260 -3.43 18.71 6.16
CA GLY A 260 -3.79 20.06 6.61
C GLY A 260 -4.99 20.65 5.89
N LEU A 261 -5.87 19.79 5.36
CA LEU A 261 -7.08 20.20 4.67
C LEU A 261 -8.19 20.50 5.69
N PRO A 262 -9.20 21.31 5.33
CA PRO A 262 -10.33 21.54 6.20
C PRO A 262 -11.12 20.24 6.44
N PRO A 263 -11.83 20.14 7.57
CA PRO A 263 -12.74 19.03 7.83
C PRO A 263 -13.72 18.84 6.68
N ARG A 264 -14.04 17.57 6.39
CA ARG A 264 -14.97 17.21 5.31
C ARG A 264 -16.40 17.67 5.66
N GLU A 265 -17.04 18.33 4.72
CA GLU A 265 -18.46 18.71 4.84
C GLU A 265 -19.29 18.15 3.67
N PRO A 266 -20.36 17.40 3.95
CA PRO A 266 -20.77 16.90 5.28
C PRO A 266 -19.74 15.93 5.86
N ALA A 267 -19.72 15.82 7.20
CA ALA A 267 -18.84 14.89 7.90
C ALA A 267 -19.08 13.44 7.43
N LEU A 268 -18.00 12.70 7.22
CA LEU A 268 -18.09 11.30 6.82
C LEU A 268 -18.68 10.46 7.98
N THR A 269 -19.59 9.55 7.66
CA THR A 269 -20.12 8.59 8.63
C THR A 269 -19.82 7.15 8.21
N ARG A 270 -19.74 6.24 9.17
CA ARG A 270 -19.50 4.82 8.89
C ARG A 270 -20.67 4.20 8.11
N GLU A 271 -21.87 4.64 8.42
CA GLU A 271 -23.10 4.22 7.76
C GLU A 271 -23.10 4.64 6.28
N ALA A 272 -22.63 5.85 5.97
CA ALA A 272 -22.50 6.31 4.59
C ALA A 272 -21.46 5.50 3.81
N VAL A 273 -20.32 5.18 4.44
CA VAL A 273 -19.27 4.33 3.84
C VAL A 273 -19.78 2.90 3.63
N GLU A 274 -20.49 2.32 4.60
CA GLU A 274 -21.09 0.99 4.48
C GLU A 274 -22.12 0.95 3.34
N ALA A 275 -23.03 1.90 3.29
CA ALA A 275 -24.03 2.00 2.22
C ALA A 275 -23.38 2.15 0.84
N ALA A 276 -22.33 2.95 0.71
CA ALA A 276 -21.58 3.09 -0.53
C ALA A 276 -20.90 1.78 -0.95
N MET A 277 -20.36 1.01 0.01
CA MET A 277 -19.76 -0.30 -0.26
C MET A 277 -20.80 -1.35 -0.64
N VAL A 278 -21.98 -1.32 -0.06
CA VAL A 278 -23.09 -2.19 -0.45
C VAL A 278 -23.49 -1.90 -1.90
N ALA A 279 -23.73 -0.64 -2.24
CA ALA A 279 -24.07 -0.23 -3.61
C ALA A 279 -22.96 -0.60 -4.62
N TYR A 280 -21.69 -0.39 -4.26
CA TYR A 280 -20.56 -0.84 -5.05
C TYR A 280 -20.55 -2.36 -5.27
N THR A 281 -20.80 -3.12 -4.21
CA THR A 281 -20.80 -4.58 -4.26
C THR A 281 -21.90 -5.10 -5.20
N GLU A 282 -23.12 -4.57 -5.09
CA GLU A 282 -24.24 -4.93 -5.98
C GLU A 282 -23.93 -4.59 -7.44
N ARG A 283 -23.34 -3.42 -7.71
CA ARG A 283 -22.88 -3.03 -9.05
C ARG A 283 -21.83 -4.02 -9.60
N GLU A 284 -20.86 -4.44 -8.77
CA GLU A 284 -19.83 -5.39 -9.19
C GLU A 284 -20.38 -6.80 -9.43
N MET A 285 -21.33 -7.25 -8.64
CA MET A 285 -22.04 -8.52 -8.88
C MET A 285 -22.77 -8.50 -10.23
N VAL A 286 -23.48 -7.43 -10.54
CA VAL A 286 -24.15 -7.27 -11.84
C VAL A 286 -23.15 -7.18 -13.00
N ARG A 287 -22.07 -6.38 -12.83
CA ARG A 287 -21.04 -6.20 -13.84
C ARG A 287 -20.35 -7.50 -14.24
N THR A 288 -20.15 -8.39 -13.27
CA THR A 288 -19.39 -9.64 -13.45
C THR A 288 -20.28 -10.86 -13.67
N ALA A 289 -21.60 -10.69 -13.69
CA ALA A 289 -22.53 -11.79 -13.93
C ALA A 289 -22.23 -12.47 -15.27
N GLY A 290 -22.09 -13.80 -15.25
CA GLY A 290 -21.77 -14.59 -16.44
C GLY A 290 -20.31 -14.53 -16.91
N TRP A 291 -19.39 -13.92 -16.15
CA TRP A 291 -17.98 -13.89 -16.52
C TRP A 291 -17.32 -15.28 -16.42
N ALA A 292 -16.65 -15.72 -17.51
CA ALA A 292 -15.97 -17.00 -17.58
C ALA A 292 -14.85 -17.17 -16.51
N HIS A 293 -14.30 -16.05 -16.01
CA HIS A 293 -13.25 -16.02 -14.99
C HIS A 293 -13.77 -15.95 -13.55
N GLY A 294 -15.09 -16.06 -13.37
CA GLY A 294 -15.78 -16.06 -12.08
C GLY A 294 -16.51 -14.76 -11.79
N GLU A 295 -17.70 -14.91 -11.24
CA GLU A 295 -18.54 -13.80 -10.78
C GLU A 295 -18.05 -13.28 -9.43
N VAL A 296 -18.13 -11.98 -9.21
CA VAL A 296 -17.89 -11.38 -7.90
C VAL A 296 -19.06 -11.73 -6.98
N ARG A 297 -18.74 -12.29 -5.83
CA ARG A 297 -19.70 -12.57 -4.76
C ARG A 297 -19.51 -11.58 -3.62
N TRP A 298 -20.59 -11.13 -3.01
CA TRP A 298 -20.53 -10.09 -1.99
C TRP A 298 -19.56 -10.39 -0.81
N PRO A 299 -19.36 -11.65 -0.33
CA PRO A 299 -18.41 -11.88 0.75
C PRO A 299 -16.95 -11.59 0.37
N GLN A 300 -16.60 -11.67 -0.91
CA GLN A 300 -15.26 -11.35 -1.40
C GLN A 300 -14.97 -9.84 -1.31
N VAL A 301 -15.98 -9.01 -1.49
CA VAL A 301 -15.90 -7.55 -1.42
C VAL A 301 -16.04 -7.07 0.03
N ILE A 302 -17.09 -7.52 0.71
CA ILE A 302 -17.47 -7.04 2.05
C ILE A 302 -16.47 -7.45 3.14
N ARG A 303 -15.66 -8.49 2.93
CA ARG A 303 -14.58 -8.85 3.87
C ARG A 303 -13.68 -7.66 4.24
N HIS A 304 -13.56 -6.69 3.37
CA HIS A 304 -12.68 -5.53 3.57
C HIS A 304 -13.24 -4.49 4.53
N ILE A 305 -14.58 -4.40 4.67
CA ILE A 305 -15.19 -3.43 5.57
C ILE A 305 -15.25 -3.90 7.04
N LEU A 306 -14.89 -5.13 7.33
CA LEU A 306 -15.08 -5.73 8.68
C LEU A 306 -14.38 -4.96 9.81
N GLY A 307 -13.41 -4.11 9.50
CA GLY A 307 -12.77 -3.17 10.42
C GLY A 307 -13.50 -1.85 10.64
N LEU A 308 -14.53 -1.52 9.84
CA LEU A 308 -15.16 -0.20 9.78
C LEU A 308 -15.67 0.31 11.14
N TYR A 309 -16.24 -0.59 11.94
CA TYR A 309 -16.77 -0.29 13.28
C TYR A 309 -15.79 -0.68 14.39
N HIS A 310 -14.48 -0.78 14.11
CA HIS A 310 -13.48 -1.16 15.10
C HIS A 310 -13.58 -0.29 16.38
N GLY A 311 -13.57 -0.95 17.56
CA GLY A 311 -13.60 -0.28 18.85
C GLY A 311 -14.97 0.24 19.29
N LEU A 312 -16.01 0.16 18.47
CA LEU A 312 -17.34 0.66 18.82
C LEU A 312 -18.23 -0.40 19.47
N PRO A 313 -19.16 0.01 20.34
CA PRO A 313 -20.23 -0.87 20.84
C PRO A 313 -21.01 -1.50 19.68
N GLY A 314 -21.30 -2.80 19.75
CA GLY A 314 -22.03 -3.53 18.71
C GLY A 314 -21.17 -4.04 17.52
N ALA A 315 -19.92 -3.58 17.36
CA ALA A 315 -19.05 -3.98 16.27
C ALA A 315 -18.85 -5.50 16.13
N ARG A 316 -18.85 -6.23 17.27
CA ARG A 316 -18.71 -7.70 17.25
C ARG A 316 -19.89 -8.36 16.53
N ARG A 317 -21.13 -7.96 16.90
CA ARG A 317 -22.35 -8.51 16.29
C ARG A 317 -22.44 -8.13 14.81
N TRP A 318 -22.17 -6.86 14.48
CA TRP A 318 -22.15 -6.37 13.11
C TRP A 318 -21.21 -7.20 12.24
N ARG A 319 -19.97 -7.45 12.69
CA ARG A 319 -19.03 -8.33 11.98
C ARG A 319 -19.50 -9.78 11.87
N GLN A 320 -20.16 -10.31 12.89
CA GLN A 320 -20.70 -11.67 12.85
C GLN A 320 -21.76 -11.82 11.76
N VAL A 321 -22.65 -10.86 11.59
CA VAL A 321 -23.65 -10.85 10.52
C VAL A 321 -22.96 -10.83 9.16
N TRP A 322 -22.04 -9.89 8.92
CA TRP A 322 -21.30 -9.78 7.66
C TRP A 322 -20.37 -10.97 7.37
N SER A 323 -20.03 -11.78 8.36
CA SER A 323 -19.18 -12.97 8.21
C SER A 323 -19.99 -14.28 8.23
N ASP A 324 -21.32 -14.24 8.34
CA ASP A 324 -22.14 -15.43 8.39
C ASP A 324 -22.36 -16.03 6.99
N HIS A 325 -21.69 -17.16 6.73
CA HIS A 325 -21.81 -17.87 5.45
C HIS A 325 -23.22 -18.36 5.14
N LYS A 326 -24.14 -18.42 6.12
CA LYS A 326 -25.53 -18.80 5.91
C LYS A 326 -26.32 -17.70 5.16
N LEU A 327 -25.81 -16.46 5.21
CA LEU A 327 -26.44 -15.31 4.57
C LEU A 327 -25.94 -15.05 3.13
N LYS A 328 -25.07 -15.92 2.60
CA LYS A 328 -24.42 -15.75 1.29
C LYS A 328 -25.39 -15.61 0.10
N ASP A 329 -26.60 -16.14 0.25
CA ASP A 329 -27.65 -16.13 -0.78
C ASP A 329 -28.59 -14.91 -0.67
N LEU A 330 -28.46 -14.11 0.39
CA LEU A 330 -29.13 -12.81 0.51
C LEU A 330 -28.35 -11.73 -0.26
N SER A 331 -29.05 -10.68 -0.66
CA SER A 331 -28.40 -9.49 -1.21
C SER A 331 -27.58 -8.74 -0.16
N PRO A 332 -26.54 -8.00 -0.55
CA PRO A 332 -25.79 -7.13 0.37
C PRO A 332 -26.68 -6.16 1.16
N SER A 333 -27.70 -5.59 0.52
CA SER A 333 -28.65 -4.69 1.17
C SER A 333 -29.50 -5.37 2.26
N GLU A 334 -29.92 -6.63 2.05
CA GLU A 334 -30.64 -7.41 3.06
C GLU A 334 -29.72 -7.75 4.26
N VAL A 335 -28.48 -8.12 3.98
CA VAL A 335 -27.48 -8.41 5.04
C VAL A 335 -27.16 -7.16 5.85
N MET A 336 -27.02 -5.99 5.21
CA MET A 336 -26.83 -4.71 5.90
C MET A 336 -28.01 -4.42 6.84
N ALA A 337 -29.23 -4.61 6.39
CA ALA A 337 -30.42 -4.41 7.23
C ALA A 337 -30.40 -5.32 8.48
N LEU A 338 -29.99 -6.59 8.33
CA LEU A 338 -29.82 -7.52 9.46
C LEU A 338 -28.69 -7.08 10.42
N ALA A 339 -27.59 -6.56 9.88
CA ALA A 339 -26.44 -6.11 10.68
C ALA A 339 -26.80 -4.93 11.60
N HIS A 340 -27.77 -4.09 11.21
CA HIS A 340 -28.24 -2.93 11.97
C HIS A 340 -29.50 -3.17 12.79
N GLN A 341 -30.14 -4.34 12.72
CA GLN A 341 -31.25 -4.69 13.60
C GLN A 341 -30.77 -4.72 15.06
N ARG A 342 -31.48 -4.01 15.93
CA ARG A 342 -31.27 -4.14 17.38
C ARG A 342 -31.73 -5.52 17.84
N PRO A 343 -31.03 -6.16 18.79
CA PRO A 343 -31.47 -7.43 19.36
C PRO A 343 -32.79 -7.32 20.08
#